data_2f04ee079a5c8d54ed8df93ca30e6650
#
_entry.id   2f04ee079a5c8d54ed8df93ca30e6650
#
_cell.length_a   1.000
_cell.length_b   1.000
_cell.length_c   1.000
_cell.angle_alpha   90.00
_cell.angle_beta   90.00
_cell.angle_gamma   90.00
#
_symmetry.space_group_name_H-M   'P 1'
#
loop_
_entity.id
_entity.type
_entity.pdbx_description
1 polymer ?
#
loop_
_entity_poly.entity_id
_entity_poly.type
_entity_poly.pdbx_seq_one_letter_code
_entity_poly.pdbx_strand_id
1 'polypeptide(L)'
;MVDGMIDQHDAGHPSISTRTAPTEAVHVLAARELVHDAAYGSLVMWGGWVVHGLRFATVAAPTAAGPASAGPTATGPTPAGPEATGPADAVPTGSESLDLFGAGGAPARIVLLAPASVGRVLGDQDQACRFQMCGPVRSDGCDWVSVVFGGWVAPVAGRSVPDLALHLADRHPTGDLFELGGSWVLLDIELAEATIRTRGGCVQLDTDDAVNLLAEPSGAGL
;
A
#
# COMPACT_ATOMS: atom_id res chain seq x y z
N MET A 1 -62.51 50.73 8.49
CA MET A 1 -61.28 51.42 8.22
C MET A 1 -60.32 50.97 9.31
N VAL A 2 -59.63 49.88 9.14
CA VAL A 2 -58.65 49.34 10.11
C VAL A 2 -57.43 48.89 9.29
N ASP A 3 -56.38 49.65 9.44
CA ASP A 3 -55.10 49.47 8.82
C ASP A 3 -54.38 48.29 9.52
N GLY A 4 -54.11 47.24 8.79
CA GLY A 4 -53.37 46.07 9.27
C GLY A 4 -51.90 46.19 8.87
N MET A 5 -51.08 46.53 9.79
CA MET A 5 -49.61 46.63 9.69
C MET A 5 -49.06 45.19 9.74
N ILE A 6 -48.52 44.68 8.61
CA ILE A 6 -47.87 43.40 8.50
C ILE A 6 -46.41 43.57 8.92
N ASP A 7 -46.09 43.03 10.06
CA ASP A 7 -44.74 42.98 10.62
C ASP A 7 -43.94 41.92 9.84
N GLN A 8 -42.92 42.34 9.08
CA GLN A 8 -42.02 41.50 8.30
C GLN A 8 -40.98 40.91 9.25
N HIS A 9 -41.18 39.65 9.67
CA HIS A 9 -40.19 38.86 10.39
C HIS A 9 -39.02 38.57 9.44
N ASP A 10 -37.94 39.24 9.65
CA ASP A 10 -36.61 38.97 9.08
C ASP A 10 -36.13 37.59 9.62
N ALA A 11 -36.37 36.53 8.84
CA ALA A 11 -35.86 35.22 9.13
C ALA A 11 -34.36 35.17 8.82
N GLY A 12 -33.57 35.49 9.84
CA GLY A 12 -32.12 35.32 9.82
C GLY A 12 -31.75 33.88 9.38
N HIS A 13 -31.22 33.77 8.19
CA HIS A 13 -30.63 32.54 7.70
C HIS A 13 -29.49 32.14 8.62
N PRO A 14 -29.51 30.92 9.22
CA PRO A 14 -28.34 30.43 9.93
C PRO A 14 -27.22 30.26 8.93
N SER A 15 -26.18 31.05 9.07
CA SER A 15 -24.92 30.87 8.36
C SER A 15 -24.40 29.47 8.67
N ILE A 16 -24.48 28.58 7.70
CA ILE A 16 -23.88 27.25 7.76
C ILE A 16 -22.36 27.48 7.74
N SER A 17 -21.81 27.54 8.95
CA SER A 17 -20.37 27.56 9.16
C SER A 17 -19.82 26.25 8.60
N THR A 18 -19.19 26.30 7.46
CA THR A 18 -18.45 25.19 6.83
C THR A 18 -17.26 24.82 7.72
N ARG A 19 -17.50 23.92 8.68
CA ARG A 19 -16.46 23.30 9.51
C ARG A 19 -15.96 22.05 8.77
N THR A 20 -15.15 22.21 7.71
CA THR A 20 -14.82 21.08 6.82
C THR A 20 -13.33 20.64 6.87
N ALA A 21 -12.43 21.33 7.53
CA ALA A 21 -11.00 21.00 7.47
C ALA A 21 -10.47 20.04 8.56
N PRO A 22 -10.94 20.01 9.82
CA PRO A 22 -10.35 19.09 10.81
C PRO A 22 -10.79 17.63 10.66
N THR A 23 -11.89 17.35 9.97
CA THR A 23 -12.50 16.01 9.92
C THR A 23 -11.70 15.03 9.06
N GLU A 24 -11.18 15.44 7.91
CA GLU A 24 -10.42 14.57 6.99
C GLU A 24 -9.09 14.14 7.60
N ALA A 25 -8.33 15.05 8.17
CA ALA A 25 -7.07 14.75 8.83
C ALA A 25 -7.24 13.77 10.01
N VAL A 26 -8.34 13.86 10.76
CA VAL A 26 -8.65 12.92 11.84
C VAL A 26 -8.95 11.53 11.30
N HIS A 27 -9.70 11.42 10.19
CA HIS A 27 -10.00 10.13 9.55
C HIS A 27 -8.73 9.45 9.02
N VAL A 28 -7.83 10.20 8.38
CA VAL A 28 -6.55 9.70 7.87
C VAL A 28 -5.66 9.22 9.01
N LEU A 29 -5.57 9.98 10.12
CA LEU A 29 -4.78 9.57 11.28
C LEU A 29 -5.32 8.27 11.91
N ALA A 30 -6.63 8.20 12.10
CA ALA A 30 -7.29 7.01 12.64
C ALA A 30 -7.16 5.78 11.70
N ALA A 31 -7.20 5.99 10.39
CA ALA A 31 -6.96 4.94 9.40
C ALA A 31 -5.51 4.43 9.46
N ARG A 32 -4.53 5.32 9.60
CA ARG A 32 -3.12 4.95 9.77
C ARG A 32 -2.90 4.13 11.03
N GLU A 33 -3.48 4.55 12.17
CA GLU A 33 -3.46 3.76 13.41
C GLU A 33 -4.01 2.35 13.18
N LEU A 34 -5.20 2.22 12.54
CA LEU A 34 -5.77 0.92 12.23
C LEU A 34 -4.85 0.06 11.36
N VAL A 35 -4.25 0.63 10.30
CA VAL A 35 -3.35 -0.09 9.38
C VAL A 35 -2.14 -0.64 10.12
N HIS A 36 -1.59 0.10 11.09
CA HIS A 36 -0.44 -0.34 11.85
C HIS A 36 -0.78 -1.30 12.99
N ASP A 37 -1.96 -1.20 13.60
CA ASP A 37 -2.36 -2.01 14.75
C ASP A 37 -3.11 -3.30 14.33
N ALA A 38 -3.78 -3.32 13.17
CA ALA A 38 -4.55 -4.48 12.74
C ALA A 38 -3.65 -5.68 12.44
N ALA A 39 -4.00 -6.83 13.02
CA ALA A 39 -3.30 -8.08 12.77
C ALA A 39 -3.80 -8.81 11.54
N TYR A 40 -5.04 -8.58 11.13
CA TYR A 40 -5.72 -9.32 10.08
C TYR A 40 -6.57 -8.42 9.20
N GLY A 41 -6.71 -8.85 7.94
CA GLY A 41 -7.65 -8.25 7.00
C GLY A 41 -8.40 -9.31 6.21
N SER A 42 -9.25 -8.86 5.30
CA SER A 42 -10.03 -9.69 4.39
C SER A 42 -9.77 -9.27 2.95
N LEU A 43 -9.47 -10.23 2.10
CA LEU A 43 -9.26 -10.03 0.67
C LEU A 43 -10.54 -10.39 -0.07
N VAL A 44 -11.03 -9.48 -0.89
CA VAL A 44 -12.16 -9.66 -1.82
C VAL A 44 -11.61 -9.59 -3.23
N MET A 45 -11.77 -10.66 -3.99
CA MET A 45 -11.31 -10.76 -5.38
C MET A 45 -12.47 -10.67 -6.35
N TRP A 46 -12.16 -10.42 -7.61
CA TRP A 46 -13.14 -10.45 -8.70
C TRP A 46 -13.88 -11.79 -8.70
N GLY A 47 -15.20 -11.76 -9.00
CA GLY A 47 -16.05 -12.97 -8.91
C GLY A 47 -16.66 -13.21 -7.52
N GLY A 48 -16.42 -12.32 -6.55
CA GLY A 48 -17.04 -12.38 -5.21
C GLY A 48 -16.37 -13.34 -4.24
N TRP A 49 -15.17 -13.81 -4.55
CA TRP A 49 -14.37 -14.62 -3.62
C TRP A 49 -13.90 -13.76 -2.47
N VAL A 50 -14.14 -14.24 -1.24
CA VAL A 50 -13.72 -13.54 -0.02
C VAL A 50 -12.88 -14.49 0.83
N VAL A 51 -11.70 -14.02 1.24
CA VAL A 51 -10.82 -14.71 2.18
C VAL A 51 -10.64 -13.84 3.41
N HIS A 52 -11.03 -14.36 4.56
CA HIS A 52 -10.96 -13.64 5.83
C HIS A 52 -9.74 -14.07 6.66
N GLY A 53 -9.35 -13.21 7.59
CA GLY A 53 -8.33 -13.52 8.59
C GLY A 53 -6.92 -13.64 8.02
N LEU A 54 -6.64 -12.96 6.91
CA LEU A 54 -5.31 -12.92 6.33
C LEU A 54 -4.38 -12.03 7.15
N ARG A 55 -3.22 -12.57 7.55
CA ARG A 55 -2.14 -11.78 8.11
C ARG A 55 -1.50 -10.95 7.02
N PHE A 56 -1.11 -9.72 7.36
CA PHE A 56 -0.52 -8.81 6.40
C PHE A 56 0.60 -7.97 7.01
N ALA A 57 1.50 -7.50 6.15
CA ALA A 57 2.48 -6.48 6.48
C ALA A 57 2.48 -5.39 5.41
N THR A 58 2.74 -4.16 5.82
CA THR A 58 2.95 -3.03 4.93
C THR A 58 4.44 -2.92 4.63
N VAL A 59 4.81 -2.94 3.37
CA VAL A 59 6.19 -2.76 2.93
C VAL A 59 6.33 -1.34 2.39
N ALA A 60 7.05 -0.50 3.12
CA ALA A 60 7.32 0.86 2.66
C ALA A 60 8.20 0.83 1.40
N ALA A 61 8.00 1.82 0.53
CA ALA A 61 8.96 2.06 -0.54
C ALA A 61 10.35 2.27 0.07
N PRO A 62 11.42 1.67 -0.46
CA PRO A 62 12.74 2.00 0.00
C PRO A 62 12.94 3.51 -0.16
N THR A 63 13.12 4.20 0.95
CA THR A 63 13.45 5.63 0.93
C THR A 63 14.68 5.74 0.04
N ALA A 64 14.57 6.46 -1.10
CA ALA A 64 15.71 6.69 -1.96
C ALA A 64 16.82 7.28 -1.08
N ALA A 65 17.81 6.46 -0.75
CA ALA A 65 18.98 6.93 -0.04
C ALA A 65 19.53 8.08 -0.88
N GLY A 66 19.56 9.27 -0.29
CA GLY A 66 20.04 10.47 -0.98
C GLY A 66 21.34 10.18 -1.71
N PRO A 67 21.65 10.90 -2.81
CA PRO A 67 22.75 10.58 -3.69
C PRO A 67 24.02 10.39 -2.84
N ALA A 68 24.54 9.16 -2.84
CA ALA A 68 25.81 8.86 -2.22
C ALA A 68 26.82 9.82 -2.84
N SER A 69 27.37 10.70 -2.02
CA SER A 69 28.37 11.68 -2.40
C SER A 69 29.48 10.92 -3.17
N ALA A 70 29.52 11.14 -4.46
CA ALA A 70 30.53 10.55 -5.31
C ALA A 70 31.90 11.03 -4.83
N GLY A 71 32.61 10.15 -4.13
CA GLY A 71 34.00 10.36 -3.78
C GLY A 71 34.84 10.56 -5.05
N PRO A 72 35.98 11.31 -4.97
CA PRO A 72 36.73 11.71 -6.13
C PRO A 72 37.29 10.49 -6.88
N THR A 73 36.99 10.39 -8.15
CA THR A 73 37.47 9.38 -9.07
C THR A 73 39.02 9.53 -9.23
N ALA A 74 39.75 8.58 -8.68
CA ALA A 74 41.20 8.49 -8.95
C ALA A 74 41.39 8.03 -10.40
N THR A 75 41.91 8.94 -11.22
CA THR A 75 42.32 8.69 -12.59
C THR A 75 43.62 7.87 -12.57
N GLY A 76 43.52 6.56 -12.83
CA GLY A 76 44.67 5.69 -13.06
C GLY A 76 44.88 5.45 -14.57
N PRO A 77 46.14 5.35 -15.07
CA PRO A 77 46.42 5.25 -16.49
C PRO A 77 46.13 3.86 -17.06
N THR A 78 45.54 3.85 -18.25
CA THR A 78 45.26 2.69 -19.10
C THR A 78 46.53 2.03 -19.62
N PRO A 79 46.73 0.68 -19.52
CA PRO A 79 47.66 -0.02 -20.39
C PRO A 79 46.93 -0.56 -21.62
N ALA A 80 47.51 -0.22 -22.78
CA ALA A 80 47.15 -0.78 -24.08
C ALA A 80 47.59 -2.26 -24.18
N GLY A 81 46.72 -3.14 -24.68
CA GLY A 81 47.03 -4.52 -25.03
C GLY A 81 46.13 -4.99 -26.19
N PRO A 82 46.62 -5.94 -27.03
CA PRO A 82 46.34 -6.01 -28.46
C PRO A 82 45.06 -6.79 -28.84
N GLU A 83 44.63 -6.48 -30.08
CA GLU A 83 43.53 -7.08 -30.83
C GLU A 83 43.60 -8.63 -30.91
N ALA A 84 42.47 -9.28 -30.70
CA ALA A 84 42.22 -10.64 -31.17
C ALA A 84 40.91 -10.68 -31.95
N THR A 85 41.04 -10.84 -33.25
CA THR A 85 40.02 -11.07 -34.24
C THR A 85 39.48 -12.52 -34.11
N GLY A 86 38.16 -12.69 -33.99
CA GLY A 86 37.51 -13.99 -34.15
C GLY A 86 36.00 -13.84 -34.36
N PRO A 87 35.44 -14.33 -35.48
CA PRO A 87 34.01 -14.31 -35.71
C PRO A 87 33.34 -15.53 -35.02
N ALA A 88 32.35 -15.31 -34.23
CA ALA A 88 31.45 -16.38 -33.79
C ALA A 88 30.02 -15.83 -33.74
N ASP A 89 29.19 -16.40 -34.61
CA ASP A 89 27.72 -16.31 -34.61
C ASP A 89 27.19 -16.60 -33.23
N ALA A 90 26.64 -15.62 -32.58
CA ALA A 90 25.80 -15.79 -31.38
C ALA A 90 24.42 -15.20 -31.67
N VAL A 91 23.45 -16.09 -31.86
CA VAL A 91 22.02 -15.79 -31.86
C VAL A 91 21.67 -15.12 -30.53
N PRO A 92 21.14 -13.89 -30.52
CA PRO A 92 20.67 -13.30 -29.27
C PRO A 92 19.32 -13.87 -28.91
N THR A 93 19.31 -14.88 -28.04
CA THR A 93 18.10 -15.25 -27.27
C THR A 93 18.06 -14.34 -26.06
N GLY A 94 17.80 -13.09 -26.28
CA GLY A 94 17.59 -12.10 -25.25
C GLY A 94 16.10 -11.90 -25.05
N SER A 95 15.51 -12.62 -24.08
CA SER A 95 14.33 -12.09 -23.38
C SER A 95 14.83 -10.89 -22.56
N GLU A 96 14.92 -9.74 -23.21
CA GLU A 96 14.99 -8.47 -22.52
C GLU A 96 13.62 -8.28 -21.85
N SER A 97 13.53 -8.71 -20.59
CA SER A 97 12.56 -8.10 -19.66
C SER A 97 12.81 -6.61 -19.72
N LEU A 98 11.90 -5.92 -20.38
CA LEU A 98 11.86 -4.47 -20.35
C LEU A 98 11.73 -4.06 -18.89
N ASP A 99 12.85 -3.69 -18.27
CA ASP A 99 12.90 -2.88 -17.05
C ASP A 99 12.25 -1.52 -17.35
N LEU A 100 10.91 -1.52 -17.46
CA LEU A 100 10.11 -0.32 -17.69
C LEU A 100 9.95 0.49 -16.40
N PHE A 101 10.52 0.01 -15.30
CA PHE A 101 10.53 0.71 -14.03
C PHE A 101 11.89 1.40 -13.86
N GLY A 102 11.95 2.62 -14.42
CA GLY A 102 13.03 3.53 -14.14
C GLY A 102 13.22 3.70 -12.63
N ALA A 103 14.41 4.09 -12.19
CA ALA A 103 14.98 4.23 -10.85
C ALA A 103 14.14 4.98 -9.78
N GLY A 104 12.83 4.76 -9.76
CA GLY A 104 11.91 5.07 -8.67
C GLY A 104 11.86 3.87 -7.72
N GLY A 105 12.06 4.10 -6.42
CA GLY A 105 11.94 3.04 -5.42
C GLY A 105 10.62 2.28 -5.60
N ALA A 106 10.62 0.97 -5.29
CA ALA A 106 9.40 0.16 -5.40
C ALA A 106 8.27 0.82 -4.59
N PRO A 107 7.05 0.94 -5.15
CA PRO A 107 5.95 1.58 -4.45
C PRO A 107 5.66 0.85 -3.13
N ALA A 108 5.14 1.56 -2.15
CA ALA A 108 4.67 0.94 -0.92
C ALA A 108 3.52 -0.02 -1.26
N ARG A 109 3.51 -1.18 -0.64
CA ARG A 109 2.61 -2.29 -0.95
C ARG A 109 2.18 -3.06 0.28
N ILE A 110 1.15 -3.88 0.14
CA ILE A 110 0.67 -4.76 1.20
C ILE A 110 1.02 -6.20 0.83
N VAL A 111 1.72 -6.89 1.73
CA VAL A 111 2.04 -8.31 1.58
C VAL A 111 1.13 -9.12 2.48
N LEU A 112 0.49 -10.16 1.93
CA LEU A 112 -0.43 -11.04 2.62
C LEU A 112 0.13 -12.45 2.73
N LEU A 113 -0.14 -13.13 3.84
CA LEU A 113 0.02 -14.58 3.97
C LEU A 113 -1.34 -15.24 3.73
N ALA A 114 -1.45 -16.02 2.67
CA ALA A 114 -2.68 -16.67 2.24
C ALA A 114 -2.52 -18.17 2.05
N PRO A 115 -3.58 -18.98 2.21
CA PRO A 115 -3.56 -20.39 1.83
C PRO A 115 -3.18 -20.57 0.36
N ALA A 116 -2.41 -21.59 0.01
CA ALA A 116 -1.96 -21.85 -1.36
C ALA A 116 -3.11 -22.04 -2.36
N SER A 117 -4.31 -22.37 -1.89
CA SER A 117 -5.52 -22.43 -2.72
C SER A 117 -5.88 -21.08 -3.32
N VAL A 118 -5.61 -19.97 -2.61
CA VAL A 118 -5.83 -18.62 -3.11
C VAL A 118 -4.88 -18.30 -4.26
N GLY A 119 -3.59 -18.62 -4.10
CA GLY A 119 -2.61 -18.46 -5.18
C GLY A 119 -2.96 -19.27 -6.43
N ARG A 120 -3.50 -20.49 -6.26
CA ARG A 120 -3.96 -21.30 -7.41
C ARG A 120 -5.17 -20.68 -8.13
N VAL A 121 -6.07 -20.00 -7.40
CA VAL A 121 -7.21 -19.30 -8.01
C VAL A 121 -6.74 -18.06 -8.79
N LEU A 122 -5.75 -17.34 -8.25
CA LEU A 122 -5.15 -16.17 -8.93
C LEU A 122 -4.39 -16.57 -10.20
N GLY A 123 -3.71 -17.72 -10.19
CA GLY A 123 -2.81 -18.12 -11.28
C GLY A 123 -1.59 -17.20 -11.38
N ASP A 124 -1.13 -16.95 -12.62
CA ASP A 124 0.04 -16.13 -12.90
C ASP A 124 -0.30 -14.69 -13.32
N GLN A 125 -1.55 -14.28 -13.14
CA GLN A 125 -2.02 -12.96 -13.56
C GLN A 125 -2.43 -12.12 -12.36
N ASP A 126 -2.17 -10.81 -12.48
CA ASP A 126 -2.66 -9.83 -11.52
C ASP A 126 -4.19 -9.75 -11.62
N GLN A 127 -4.86 -9.76 -10.48
CA GLN A 127 -6.30 -9.64 -10.41
C GLN A 127 -6.72 -8.42 -9.57
N ALA A 128 -7.76 -7.73 -10.05
CA ALA A 128 -8.35 -6.65 -9.29
C ALA A 128 -8.90 -7.17 -7.95
N CYS A 129 -8.57 -6.46 -6.88
CA CYS A 129 -8.95 -6.86 -5.55
C CYS A 129 -9.36 -5.67 -4.67
N ARG A 130 -9.96 -6.01 -3.54
CA ARG A 130 -10.12 -5.10 -2.40
C ARG A 130 -9.61 -5.81 -1.15
N PHE A 131 -8.72 -5.14 -0.44
CA PHE A 131 -8.27 -5.59 0.86
C PHE A 131 -8.85 -4.67 1.93
N GLN A 132 -9.57 -5.25 2.89
CA GLN A 132 -10.28 -4.48 3.89
C GLN A 132 -9.90 -4.90 5.30
N MET A 133 -9.85 -3.92 6.17
CA MET A 133 -9.72 -4.09 7.61
C MET A 133 -10.67 -3.14 8.33
N CYS A 134 -11.09 -3.50 9.53
CA CYS A 134 -11.90 -2.64 10.36
C CYS A 134 -11.63 -2.94 11.83
N GLY A 135 -11.75 -1.94 12.67
CA GLY A 135 -11.52 -2.11 14.09
C GLY A 135 -11.70 -0.83 14.87
N PRO A 136 -11.62 -0.95 16.20
CA PRO A 136 -11.54 0.19 17.08
C PRO A 136 -10.18 0.89 16.92
N VAL A 137 -10.16 2.20 17.07
CA VAL A 137 -8.96 3.03 17.12
C VAL A 137 -8.98 3.90 18.37
N ARG A 138 -7.81 4.38 18.80
CA ARG A 138 -7.66 5.21 20.00
C ARG A 138 -7.67 6.70 19.68
N SER A 139 -7.65 7.04 18.38
CA SER A 139 -7.61 8.43 17.92
C SER A 139 -8.84 9.21 18.40
N ASP A 140 -8.61 10.38 18.96
CA ASP A 140 -9.66 11.26 19.47
C ASP A 140 -10.70 11.59 18.38
N GLY A 141 -11.98 11.35 18.71
CA GLY A 141 -13.11 11.62 17.81
C GLY A 141 -13.44 10.51 16.82
N CYS A 142 -12.77 9.35 16.90
CA CYS A 142 -13.01 8.22 16.02
C CYS A 142 -12.92 6.90 16.80
N ASP A 143 -14.07 6.29 17.13
CA ASP A 143 -14.10 5.02 17.90
C ASP A 143 -13.91 3.78 17.04
N TRP A 144 -14.26 3.90 15.75
CA TRP A 144 -14.28 2.78 14.80
C TRP A 144 -13.98 3.26 13.40
N VAL A 145 -13.04 2.56 12.74
CA VAL A 145 -12.62 2.84 11.37
C VAL A 145 -12.69 1.58 10.53
N SER A 146 -13.04 1.73 9.28
CA SER A 146 -12.88 0.73 8.24
C SER A 146 -12.04 1.32 7.12
N VAL A 147 -10.99 0.61 6.71
CA VAL A 147 -10.14 0.96 5.57
C VAL A 147 -10.30 -0.12 4.51
N VAL A 148 -10.54 0.30 3.28
CA VAL A 148 -10.61 -0.55 2.10
C VAL A 148 -9.58 -0.06 1.10
N PHE A 149 -8.59 -0.87 0.83
CA PHE A 149 -7.63 -0.65 -0.24
C PHE A 149 -8.12 -1.33 -1.52
N GLY A 150 -8.16 -0.61 -2.62
CA GLY A 150 -8.37 -1.13 -3.97
C GLY A 150 -7.06 -1.23 -4.71
N GLY A 151 -6.89 -2.27 -5.52
CA GLY A 151 -5.66 -2.46 -6.27
C GLY A 151 -5.61 -3.80 -7.00
N TRP A 152 -4.40 -4.26 -7.25
CA TRP A 152 -4.12 -5.48 -7.98
C TRP A 152 -3.36 -6.46 -7.09
N VAL A 153 -3.82 -7.70 -7.02
CA VAL A 153 -3.19 -8.76 -6.23
C VAL A 153 -2.57 -9.81 -7.13
N ALA A 154 -1.34 -10.19 -6.80
CA ALA A 154 -0.60 -11.27 -7.46
C ALA A 154 0.12 -12.16 -6.45
N PRO A 155 0.40 -13.44 -6.77
CA PRO A 155 1.31 -14.25 -6.01
C PRO A 155 2.75 -13.72 -6.11
N VAL A 156 3.43 -13.62 -4.97
CA VAL A 156 4.85 -13.27 -4.95
C VAL A 156 5.66 -14.44 -5.46
N ALA A 157 6.57 -14.19 -6.40
CA ALA A 157 7.42 -15.22 -6.97
C ALA A 157 8.92 -14.87 -6.85
N GLY A 158 9.77 -15.88 -6.97
CA GLY A 158 11.20 -15.71 -7.14
C GLY A 158 11.96 -15.22 -5.89
N ARG A 159 12.93 -14.33 -6.12
CA ARG A 159 13.92 -13.92 -5.12
C ARG A 159 13.35 -13.04 -4.01
N SER A 160 12.19 -12.43 -4.21
CA SER A 160 11.56 -11.54 -3.22
C SER A 160 10.89 -12.28 -2.08
N VAL A 161 10.56 -13.57 -2.24
CA VAL A 161 9.83 -14.36 -1.23
C VAL A 161 10.53 -14.39 0.13
N PRO A 162 11.84 -14.68 0.26
CA PRO A 162 12.48 -14.73 1.56
C PRO A 162 12.49 -13.40 2.30
N ASP A 163 12.75 -12.30 1.61
CA ASP A 163 12.81 -10.97 2.22
C ASP A 163 11.43 -10.52 2.73
N LEU A 164 10.39 -10.75 1.92
CA LEU A 164 9.02 -10.44 2.30
C LEU A 164 8.50 -11.36 3.41
N ALA A 165 8.93 -12.63 3.43
CA ALA A 165 8.60 -13.56 4.51
C ALA A 165 9.23 -13.11 5.85
N LEU A 166 10.47 -12.64 5.84
CA LEU A 166 11.12 -12.07 7.01
C LEU A 166 10.38 -10.82 7.49
N HIS A 167 10.07 -9.92 6.58
CA HIS A 167 9.32 -8.70 6.92
C HIS A 167 7.93 -9.01 7.52
N LEU A 168 7.24 -10.02 6.99
CA LEU A 168 5.97 -10.49 7.56
C LEU A 168 6.18 -11.17 8.93
N ALA A 169 7.28 -11.92 9.11
CA ALA A 169 7.61 -12.59 10.37
C ALA A 169 7.88 -11.60 11.51
N ASP A 170 8.50 -10.45 11.21
CA ASP A 170 8.75 -9.39 12.19
C ASP A 170 7.43 -8.84 12.78
N ARG A 171 6.40 -8.76 11.96
CA ARG A 171 5.07 -8.30 12.39
C ARG A 171 4.21 -9.44 12.94
N HIS A 172 4.26 -10.61 12.32
CA HIS A 172 3.41 -11.76 12.60
C HIS A 172 4.25 -13.05 12.68
N PRO A 173 4.95 -13.29 13.78
CA PRO A 173 5.68 -14.56 13.95
C PRO A 173 4.70 -15.72 13.96
N THR A 174 4.74 -16.55 12.92
CA THR A 174 3.84 -17.71 12.75
C THR A 174 4.56 -18.88 12.09
N GLY A 175 4.18 -20.11 12.50
CA GLY A 175 4.69 -21.33 11.91
C GLY A 175 4.30 -21.52 10.44
N ASP A 176 3.23 -20.87 9.99
CA ASP A 176 2.72 -20.94 8.62
C ASP A 176 3.77 -20.48 7.58
N LEU A 177 4.69 -19.61 7.97
CA LEU A 177 5.78 -19.12 7.11
C LEU A 177 6.81 -20.22 6.74
N PHE A 178 6.93 -21.29 7.54
CA PHE A 178 7.78 -22.42 7.20
C PHE A 178 7.17 -23.32 6.12
N GLU A 179 5.88 -23.16 5.83
CA GLU A 179 5.16 -23.92 4.80
C GLU A 179 4.93 -23.12 3.50
N LEU A 180 5.69 -22.03 3.31
CA LEU A 180 5.64 -21.27 2.06
C LEU A 180 6.06 -22.13 0.87
N GLY A 181 5.30 -22.04 -0.22
CA GLY A 181 5.45 -22.88 -1.41
C GLY A 181 4.75 -24.25 -1.29
N GLY A 182 4.24 -24.61 -0.10
CA GLY A 182 3.41 -25.80 0.15
C GLY A 182 1.96 -25.41 0.43
N SER A 183 1.64 -25.27 1.72
CA SER A 183 0.28 -24.96 2.20
C SER A 183 -0.03 -23.45 2.13
N TRP A 184 0.99 -22.61 2.10
CA TRP A 184 0.89 -21.16 2.14
C TRP A 184 1.62 -20.48 1.00
N VAL A 185 1.14 -19.27 0.65
CA VAL A 185 1.70 -18.41 -0.40
C VAL A 185 1.71 -16.96 0.09
N LEU A 186 2.71 -16.19 -0.34
CA LEU A 186 2.68 -14.74 -0.20
C LEU A 186 1.97 -14.14 -1.40
N LEU A 187 1.10 -13.18 -1.12
CA LEU A 187 0.45 -12.34 -2.11
C LEU A 187 0.93 -10.91 -1.93
N ASP A 188 1.08 -10.20 -3.02
CA ASP A 188 1.44 -8.79 -3.07
C ASP A 188 0.24 -7.99 -3.60
N ILE A 189 -0.08 -6.87 -2.96
CA ILE A 189 -1.10 -5.94 -3.44
C ILE A 189 -0.43 -4.63 -3.81
N GLU A 190 -0.49 -4.31 -5.10
CA GLU A 190 -0.19 -2.99 -5.62
C GLU A 190 -1.42 -2.09 -5.46
N LEU A 191 -1.26 -0.96 -4.77
CA LEU A 191 -2.37 -0.08 -4.43
C LEU A 191 -2.71 0.86 -5.58
N ALA A 192 -4.01 1.06 -5.81
CA ALA A 192 -4.55 2.05 -6.73
C ALA A 192 -5.34 3.15 -6.00
N GLU A 193 -6.03 2.79 -4.92
CA GLU A 193 -6.89 3.70 -4.17
C GLU A 193 -7.09 3.20 -2.74
N ALA A 194 -7.58 4.08 -1.85
CA ALA A 194 -8.11 3.67 -0.56
C ALA A 194 -9.40 4.41 -0.22
N THR A 195 -10.25 3.76 0.56
CA THR A 195 -11.46 4.35 1.12
C THR A 195 -11.47 4.19 2.63
N ILE A 196 -11.55 5.30 3.34
CA ILE A 196 -11.67 5.34 4.80
C ILE A 196 -13.14 5.60 5.15
N ARG A 197 -13.72 4.77 6.01
CA ARG A 197 -15.07 4.94 6.52
C ARG A 197 -15.06 5.02 8.03
N THR A 198 -15.70 6.03 8.57
CA THR A 198 -15.91 6.25 9.99
C THR A 198 -17.38 6.55 10.24
N ARG A 199 -17.79 6.69 11.49
CA ARG A 199 -19.13 7.20 11.80
C ARG A 199 -19.36 8.64 11.32
N GLY A 200 -18.28 9.41 11.20
CA GLY A 200 -18.32 10.81 10.78
C GLY A 200 -18.35 11.02 9.27
N GLY A 201 -18.12 9.99 8.46
CA GLY A 201 -18.10 10.13 7.01
C GLY A 201 -17.25 9.11 6.28
N CYS A 202 -17.01 9.41 5.00
CA CYS A 202 -16.22 8.60 4.08
C CYS A 202 -15.22 9.51 3.36
N VAL A 203 -13.98 9.10 3.30
CA VAL A 203 -12.89 9.78 2.58
C VAL A 203 -12.36 8.82 1.53
N GLN A 204 -12.21 9.28 0.30
CA GLN A 204 -11.52 8.55 -0.76
C GLN A 204 -10.13 9.13 -0.94
N LEU A 205 -9.15 8.26 -1.07
CA LEU A 205 -7.75 8.58 -1.28
C LEU A 205 -7.32 8.03 -2.63
N ASP A 206 -6.53 8.80 -3.35
CA ASP A 206 -5.84 8.35 -4.55
C ASP A 206 -4.65 7.44 -4.20
N THR A 207 -3.89 7.02 -5.21
CA THR A 207 -2.76 6.10 -5.04
C THR A 207 -1.70 6.66 -4.10
N ASP A 208 -1.32 7.93 -4.25
CA ASP A 208 -0.25 8.53 -3.47
C ASP A 208 -0.65 8.66 -1.99
N ASP A 209 -1.87 9.09 -1.74
CA ASP A 209 -2.41 9.20 -0.39
C ASP A 209 -2.66 7.82 0.25
N ALA A 210 -3.09 6.82 -0.53
CA ALA A 210 -3.24 5.44 -0.08
C ALA A 210 -1.89 4.84 0.33
N VAL A 211 -0.84 5.08 -0.46
CA VAL A 211 0.54 4.69 -0.15
C VAL A 211 1.03 5.38 1.12
N ASN A 212 0.71 6.66 1.31
CA ASN A 212 1.07 7.41 2.51
C ASN A 212 0.42 6.85 3.78
N LEU A 213 -0.73 6.15 3.70
CA LEU A 213 -1.31 5.45 4.85
C LEU A 213 -0.42 4.30 5.35
N LEU A 214 0.34 3.67 4.45
CA LEU A 214 1.24 2.55 4.77
C LEU A 214 2.55 3.02 5.40
N ALA A 215 2.90 4.29 5.24
CA ALA A 215 4.14 4.84 5.78
C ALA A 215 4.11 4.78 7.32
N GLU A 216 5.21 4.29 7.91
CA GLU A 216 5.41 4.32 9.36
C GLU A 216 5.15 5.74 9.88
N PRO A 217 4.41 5.90 11.00
CA PRO A 217 4.29 7.19 11.64
C PRO A 217 5.70 7.66 11.96
N SER A 218 6.15 8.74 11.30
CA SER A 218 7.45 9.34 11.58
C SER A 218 7.53 9.56 13.10
N GLY A 219 8.39 8.81 13.76
CA GLY A 219 8.47 8.79 15.21
C GLY A 219 8.54 10.20 15.73
N ALA A 220 7.46 10.66 16.35
CA ALA A 220 7.51 11.79 17.26
C ALA A 220 8.45 11.32 18.38
N GLY A 221 9.70 11.80 18.30
CA GLY A 221 10.70 11.52 19.31
C GLY A 221 10.13 11.86 20.68
N LEU A 222 10.18 10.85 21.57
CA LEU A 222 10.00 11.02 23.02
C LEU A 222 11.14 11.82 23.58
#